data_1bd5cde6a83e2dea6c9aeedbe1a6c808
#
_entry.id   1bd5cde6a83e2dea6c9aeedbe1a6c808
#
_cell.length_a   1.000
_cell.length_b   1.000
_cell.length_c   1.000
_cell.angle_alpha   90.00
_cell.angle_beta   90.00
_cell.angle_gamma   90.00
#
_symmetry.space_group_name_H-M   'P 1'
#
loop_
_entity.id
_entity.type
_entity.pdbx_description
1 polymer ?
#
loop_
_entity_poly.entity_id
_entity_poly.type
_entity_poly.pdbx_seq_one_letter_code
_entity_poly.pdbx_strand_id
1 'polypeptide(L)'
;ASGFRLDVADELPDDFIEKIRAAVKAHGEDKLLIGEVWEDATTKEAFDHRRTYLRGHGLDATMNYPFRNAAVAFARGEDASAVGEQIMSICENYPKPALDCAMNFLSTHDTERGITAIAGEPANGRDRYWQSKRMIPGDRIDDALRRVLLAYAMLYTLPGVPCVYYGDEIGMQGYRDPFNRAYFDWNSTERRLRVPLTNLARLRRSCDAFDGGSMELVEASADVLHYRRVGKEQSAEIILNNGPHLIVRTAFGKQTEVNPGGFTILVEDNQPQHVGYFKYY
;
A
#
# COMPACT_ATOMS: atom_id res chain seq x y z
N ALA A 1 -22.61 5.94 9.01
CA ALA A 1 -21.36 5.51 8.33
C ALA A 1 -20.95 6.55 7.31
N SER A 2 -19.64 6.67 7.06
CA SER A 2 -19.12 7.61 6.05
C SER A 2 -19.05 6.97 4.65
N GLY A 3 -19.38 5.68 4.53
CA GLY A 3 -19.40 4.95 3.27
C GLY A 3 -19.51 3.45 3.49
N PHE A 4 -19.39 2.70 2.41
CA PHE A 4 -19.46 1.25 2.39
C PHE A 4 -18.39 0.64 1.52
N ARG A 5 -17.99 -0.57 1.87
CA ARG A 5 -17.18 -1.45 1.02
C ARG A 5 -18.10 -2.57 0.49
N LEU A 6 -18.15 -2.73 -0.82
CA LEU A 6 -18.89 -3.82 -1.47
C LEU A 6 -17.97 -5.04 -1.57
N ASP A 7 -18.45 -6.12 -0.99
CA ASP A 7 -17.89 -7.46 -1.13
C ASP A 7 -18.07 -7.96 -2.55
N VAL A 8 -17.07 -8.68 -3.08
CA VAL A 8 -17.11 -9.28 -4.43
C VAL A 8 -17.67 -8.35 -5.52
N ALA A 9 -17.26 -7.09 -5.53
CA ALA A 9 -17.82 -6.09 -6.44
C ALA A 9 -17.64 -6.45 -7.92
N ASP A 10 -16.65 -7.26 -8.25
CA ASP A 10 -16.41 -7.78 -9.60
C ASP A 10 -17.43 -8.84 -10.04
N GLU A 11 -18.17 -9.44 -9.13
CA GLU A 11 -19.28 -10.37 -9.42
C GLU A 11 -20.67 -9.71 -9.38
N LEU A 12 -20.73 -8.42 -9.01
CA LEU A 12 -22.00 -7.67 -9.01
C LEU A 12 -22.22 -6.99 -10.38
N PRO A 13 -23.44 -7.03 -10.95
CA PRO A 13 -23.76 -6.29 -12.18
C PRO A 13 -23.55 -4.79 -12.03
N ASP A 14 -23.12 -4.10 -13.11
CA ASP A 14 -22.85 -2.66 -13.06
C ASP A 14 -24.09 -1.85 -12.68
N ASP A 15 -25.26 -2.18 -13.22
CA ASP A 15 -26.53 -1.51 -12.90
C ASP A 15 -26.95 -1.65 -11.43
N PHE A 16 -26.54 -2.75 -10.79
CA PHE A 16 -26.78 -2.94 -9.35
C PHE A 16 -25.84 -2.05 -8.52
N ILE A 17 -24.55 -1.96 -8.91
CA ILE A 17 -23.58 -1.08 -8.26
C ILE A 17 -24.02 0.39 -8.39
N GLU A 18 -24.51 0.81 -9.56
CA GLU A 18 -25.06 2.16 -9.79
C GLU A 18 -26.24 2.48 -8.88
N LYS A 19 -27.16 1.53 -8.68
CA LYS A 19 -28.29 1.70 -7.74
C LYS A 19 -27.82 1.83 -6.29
N ILE A 20 -26.82 1.04 -5.89
CA ILE A 20 -26.20 1.17 -4.55
C ILE A 20 -25.55 2.54 -4.41
N ARG A 21 -24.79 2.99 -5.43
CA ARG A 21 -24.18 4.32 -5.43
C ARG A 21 -25.24 5.41 -5.26
N ALA A 22 -26.29 5.37 -6.03
CA ALA A 22 -27.38 6.35 -5.93
C ALA A 22 -27.96 6.41 -4.51
N ALA A 23 -28.20 5.26 -3.89
CA ALA A 23 -28.70 5.18 -2.52
C ALA A 23 -27.68 5.73 -1.49
N VAL A 24 -26.40 5.44 -1.65
CA VAL A 24 -25.33 5.94 -0.76
C VAL A 24 -25.19 7.45 -0.90
N LYS A 25 -25.11 7.97 -2.13
CA LYS A 25 -24.94 9.41 -2.41
C LYS A 25 -26.17 10.25 -2.01
N ALA A 26 -27.36 9.66 -1.95
CA ALA A 26 -28.54 10.33 -1.40
C ALA A 26 -28.39 10.73 0.09
N HIS A 27 -27.44 10.13 0.81
CA HIS A 27 -27.11 10.49 2.18
C HIS A 27 -25.93 11.48 2.30
N GLY A 28 -25.37 11.94 1.20
CA GLY A 28 -24.30 12.93 1.10
C GLY A 28 -23.30 12.57 0.01
N GLU A 29 -22.90 13.53 -0.79
CA GLU A 29 -21.91 13.35 -1.87
C GLU A 29 -20.52 12.92 -1.34
N ASP A 30 -20.23 13.25 -0.08
CA ASP A 30 -19.02 12.86 0.65
C ASP A 30 -18.97 11.37 1.05
N LYS A 31 -20.08 10.64 0.89
CA LYS A 31 -20.14 9.21 1.26
C LYS A 31 -19.40 8.37 0.24
N LEU A 32 -18.49 7.50 0.70
CA LEU A 32 -17.67 6.68 -0.15
C LEU A 32 -18.29 5.31 -0.44
N LEU A 33 -18.13 4.84 -1.68
CA LEU A 33 -18.45 3.49 -2.10
C LEU A 33 -17.19 2.84 -2.69
N ILE A 34 -16.55 1.94 -1.92
CA ILE A 34 -15.34 1.23 -2.31
C ILE A 34 -15.71 -0.20 -2.69
N GLY A 35 -15.18 -0.71 -3.79
CA GLY A 35 -15.41 -2.09 -4.22
C GLY A 35 -14.20 -2.98 -3.98
N GLU A 36 -14.47 -4.26 -3.71
CA GLU A 36 -13.45 -5.30 -3.76
C GLU A 36 -13.28 -5.77 -5.20
N VAL A 37 -12.12 -5.45 -5.78
CA VAL A 37 -11.66 -5.92 -7.09
C VAL A 37 -10.19 -6.27 -6.96
N TRP A 38 -9.83 -7.52 -7.29
CA TRP A 38 -8.49 -8.04 -7.01
C TRP A 38 -7.43 -7.67 -8.06
N GLU A 39 -7.88 -7.36 -9.26
CA GLU A 39 -7.02 -6.99 -10.39
C GLU A 39 -7.11 -5.47 -10.67
N ASP A 40 -6.53 -5.06 -11.80
CA ASP A 40 -6.76 -3.71 -12.33
C ASP A 40 -8.24 -3.53 -12.69
N ALA A 41 -8.95 -2.71 -11.92
CA ALA A 41 -10.37 -2.47 -12.09
C ALA A 41 -10.71 -1.76 -13.41
N THR A 42 -9.75 -1.13 -14.07
CA THR A 42 -9.97 -0.41 -15.33
C THR A 42 -9.94 -1.34 -16.54
N THR A 43 -9.30 -2.49 -16.42
CA THR A 43 -9.16 -3.49 -17.48
C THR A 43 -9.99 -4.74 -17.24
N LYS A 44 -10.63 -4.84 -16.08
CA LYS A 44 -11.45 -6.00 -15.70
C LYS A 44 -12.58 -6.23 -16.69
N GLU A 45 -12.70 -7.48 -17.14
CA GLU A 45 -13.81 -7.98 -17.95
C GLU A 45 -14.64 -8.97 -17.13
N ALA A 46 -15.96 -8.81 -17.16
CA ALA A 46 -16.92 -9.74 -16.62
C ALA A 46 -18.27 -9.51 -17.32
N PHE A 47 -19.16 -10.51 -17.32
CA PHE A 47 -20.45 -10.43 -18.00
C PHE A 47 -20.35 -10.05 -19.50
N ASP A 48 -19.33 -10.57 -20.19
CA ASP A 48 -19.04 -10.34 -21.61
C ASP A 48 -18.73 -8.89 -22.00
N HIS A 49 -18.36 -8.04 -21.01
CA HIS A 49 -17.95 -6.66 -21.28
C HIS A 49 -16.89 -6.16 -20.29
N ARG A 50 -16.17 -5.11 -20.70
CA ARG A 50 -15.24 -4.37 -19.83
C ARG A 50 -16.04 -3.60 -18.80
N ARG A 51 -15.68 -3.79 -17.53
CA ARG A 51 -16.38 -3.17 -16.40
C ARG A 51 -16.17 -1.65 -16.37
N THR A 52 -17.16 -0.95 -15.86
CA THR A 52 -17.19 0.53 -15.84
C THR A 52 -17.12 1.12 -14.44
N TYR A 53 -16.65 0.38 -13.45
CA TYR A 53 -16.64 0.72 -12.03
C TYR A 53 -16.23 2.15 -11.71
N LEU A 54 -15.14 2.63 -12.33
CA LEU A 54 -14.46 3.87 -11.96
C LEU A 54 -14.77 5.04 -12.91
N ARG A 55 -15.85 4.94 -13.70
CA ARG A 55 -16.26 5.97 -14.67
C ARG A 55 -17.16 7.06 -14.09
N GLY A 56 -17.28 7.16 -12.75
CA GLY A 56 -18.00 8.21 -12.06
C GLY A 56 -19.44 7.86 -11.67
N HIS A 57 -20.00 6.77 -12.15
CA HIS A 57 -21.38 6.31 -11.84
C HIS A 57 -21.43 4.96 -11.09
N GLY A 58 -20.30 4.29 -10.93
CA GLY A 58 -20.15 3.05 -10.16
C GLY A 58 -19.52 3.29 -8.79
N LEU A 59 -18.28 2.80 -8.62
CA LEU A 59 -17.52 2.92 -7.39
C LEU A 59 -16.76 4.27 -7.33
N ASP A 60 -16.52 4.79 -6.13
CA ASP A 60 -15.60 5.92 -5.95
C ASP A 60 -14.15 5.43 -6.05
N ALA A 61 -13.87 4.22 -5.55
CA ALA A 61 -12.55 3.60 -5.57
C ALA A 61 -12.65 2.08 -5.41
N THR A 62 -11.51 1.40 -5.47
CA THR A 62 -11.38 -0.03 -5.18
C THR A 62 -10.36 -0.29 -4.09
N MET A 63 -10.42 -1.48 -3.49
CA MET A 63 -9.33 -2.04 -2.71
C MET A 63 -8.14 -2.26 -3.65
N ASN A 64 -6.96 -1.68 -3.32
CA ASN A 64 -5.82 -1.62 -4.23
C ASN A 64 -4.92 -2.87 -4.08
N TYR A 65 -5.44 -4.02 -4.48
CA TYR A 65 -4.66 -5.27 -4.54
C TYR A 65 -3.43 -5.17 -5.43
N PRO A 66 -3.45 -4.46 -6.59
CA PRO A 66 -2.24 -4.27 -7.39
C PRO A 66 -1.10 -3.62 -6.61
N PHE A 67 -1.36 -2.55 -5.84
CA PHE A 67 -0.30 -1.92 -5.02
C PHE A 67 0.12 -2.80 -3.84
N ARG A 68 -0.81 -3.54 -3.23
CA ARG A 68 -0.46 -4.55 -2.22
C ARG A 68 0.51 -5.58 -2.79
N ASN A 69 0.25 -6.10 -3.98
CA ASN A 69 1.09 -7.10 -4.61
C ASN A 69 2.47 -6.52 -4.95
N ALA A 70 2.53 -5.31 -5.50
CA ALA A 70 3.77 -4.58 -5.77
C ALA A 70 4.59 -4.36 -4.49
N ALA A 71 3.95 -3.94 -3.38
CA ALA A 71 4.63 -3.71 -2.10
C ALA A 71 5.18 -5.01 -1.48
N VAL A 72 4.43 -6.11 -1.57
CA VAL A 72 4.88 -7.43 -1.11
C VAL A 72 6.05 -7.93 -1.97
N ALA A 73 5.96 -7.82 -3.29
CA ALA A 73 7.03 -8.22 -4.22
C ALA A 73 8.32 -7.45 -3.94
N PHE A 74 8.23 -6.12 -3.85
CA PHE A 74 9.37 -5.28 -3.52
C PHE A 74 9.99 -5.63 -2.18
N ALA A 75 9.19 -5.77 -1.13
CA ALA A 75 9.68 -6.11 0.21
C ALA A 75 10.30 -7.52 0.30
N ARG A 76 9.95 -8.43 -0.62
CA ARG A 76 10.58 -9.73 -0.77
C ARG A 76 11.95 -9.68 -1.44
N GLY A 77 12.30 -8.56 -2.08
CA GLY A 77 13.53 -8.39 -2.84
C GLY A 77 13.37 -8.71 -4.33
N GLU A 78 12.16 -8.62 -4.87
CA GLU A 78 11.94 -8.73 -6.31
C GLU A 78 12.42 -7.46 -7.02
N ASP A 79 12.71 -7.58 -8.31
CA ASP A 79 13.29 -6.52 -9.14
C ASP A 79 12.41 -5.26 -9.14
N ALA A 80 13.00 -4.13 -8.76
CA ALA A 80 12.31 -2.86 -8.65
C ALA A 80 11.76 -2.36 -10.01
N SER A 81 12.34 -2.78 -11.15
CA SER A 81 11.84 -2.40 -12.48
C SER A 81 10.44 -2.94 -12.70
N ALA A 82 10.24 -4.25 -12.46
CA ALA A 82 8.93 -4.88 -12.60
C ALA A 82 7.89 -4.30 -11.63
N VAL A 83 8.31 -4.01 -10.40
CA VAL A 83 7.47 -3.35 -9.38
C VAL A 83 7.09 -1.92 -9.82
N GLY A 84 8.05 -1.16 -10.33
CA GLY A 84 7.83 0.20 -10.84
C GLY A 84 6.86 0.22 -12.02
N GLU A 85 7.01 -0.70 -12.98
CA GLU A 85 6.09 -0.87 -14.11
C GLU A 85 4.66 -1.17 -13.64
N GLN A 86 4.50 -2.08 -12.69
CA GLN A 86 3.19 -2.40 -12.12
C GLN A 86 2.54 -1.20 -11.44
N ILE A 87 3.30 -0.43 -10.66
CA ILE A 87 2.79 0.78 -10.00
C ILE A 87 2.38 1.83 -11.03
N MET A 88 3.24 2.10 -12.00
CA MET A 88 2.96 3.11 -13.02
C MET A 88 1.77 2.74 -13.89
N SER A 89 1.62 1.46 -14.25
CA SER A 89 0.45 0.97 -14.97
C SER A 89 -0.86 1.33 -14.26
N ILE A 90 -0.94 1.14 -12.94
CA ILE A 90 -2.12 1.52 -12.17
C ILE A 90 -2.29 3.05 -12.09
N CYS A 91 -1.19 3.80 -11.92
CA CYS A 91 -1.23 5.26 -11.89
C CYS A 91 -1.73 5.87 -13.21
N GLU A 92 -1.39 5.24 -14.34
CA GLU A 92 -1.77 5.68 -15.69
C GLU A 92 -3.19 5.23 -16.06
N ASN A 93 -3.61 4.04 -15.63
CA ASN A 93 -4.90 3.46 -16.00
C ASN A 93 -6.06 4.04 -15.19
N TYR A 94 -5.85 4.32 -13.90
CA TYR A 94 -6.94 4.75 -13.02
C TYR A 94 -7.26 6.24 -13.21
N PRO A 95 -8.56 6.60 -13.27
CA PRO A 95 -8.95 8.00 -13.12
C PRO A 95 -8.41 8.56 -11.81
N LYS A 96 -7.77 9.73 -11.86
CA LYS A 96 -7.09 10.31 -10.69
C LYS A 96 -7.96 10.37 -9.43
N PRO A 97 -9.24 10.79 -9.46
CA PRO A 97 -10.07 10.79 -8.25
C PRO A 97 -10.26 9.40 -7.64
N ALA A 98 -10.37 8.36 -8.46
CA ALA A 98 -10.50 6.99 -7.99
C ALA A 98 -9.18 6.44 -7.44
N LEU A 99 -8.05 6.78 -8.07
CA LEU A 99 -6.72 6.43 -7.58
C LEU A 99 -6.43 7.10 -6.23
N ASP A 100 -6.76 8.37 -6.07
CA ASP A 100 -6.53 9.12 -4.83
C ASP A 100 -7.37 8.59 -3.65
N CYS A 101 -8.51 7.95 -3.94
CA CYS A 101 -9.38 7.30 -2.94
C CYS A 101 -9.15 5.79 -2.81
N ALA A 102 -8.28 5.18 -3.63
CA ALA A 102 -8.03 3.75 -3.59
C ALA A 102 -7.50 3.30 -2.23
N MET A 103 -8.04 2.20 -1.69
CA MET A 103 -7.64 1.70 -0.38
C MET A 103 -6.35 0.89 -0.49
N ASN A 104 -5.22 1.46 -0.07
CA ASN A 104 -3.92 0.80 -0.02
C ASN A 104 -3.80 0.02 1.29
N PHE A 105 -3.45 -1.26 1.21
CA PHE A 105 -3.33 -2.14 2.38
C PHE A 105 -2.24 -3.18 2.15
N LEU A 106 -1.74 -3.78 3.21
CA LEU A 106 -0.79 -4.90 3.15
C LEU A 106 -1.48 -6.23 3.43
N SER A 107 -2.38 -6.25 4.39
CA SER A 107 -3.15 -7.41 4.82
C SER A 107 -4.65 -7.12 4.81
N THR A 108 -5.43 -8.18 4.62
CA THR A 108 -6.89 -8.17 4.81
C THR A 108 -7.33 -9.47 5.47
N HIS A 109 -8.63 -9.61 5.69
CA HIS A 109 -9.23 -10.87 6.15
C HIS A 109 -9.19 -11.99 5.08
N ASP A 110 -8.83 -11.70 3.83
CA ASP A 110 -8.76 -12.67 2.71
C ASP A 110 -7.33 -13.04 2.31
N THR A 111 -6.34 -12.28 2.78
CA THR A 111 -4.93 -12.52 2.45
C THR A 111 -4.15 -13.01 3.67
N GLU A 112 -2.96 -13.56 3.44
CA GLU A 112 -2.01 -13.76 4.54
C GLU A 112 -1.67 -12.41 5.19
N ARG A 113 -1.34 -12.44 6.49
CA ARG A 113 -0.76 -11.31 7.19
C ARG A 113 0.48 -10.79 6.44
N GLY A 114 0.67 -9.48 6.36
CA GLY A 114 1.76 -8.88 5.59
C GLY A 114 3.13 -9.43 5.95
N ILE A 115 3.42 -9.62 7.23
CA ILE A 115 4.67 -10.22 7.68
C ILE A 115 4.84 -11.66 7.19
N THR A 116 3.75 -12.46 7.18
CA THR A 116 3.77 -13.84 6.66
C THR A 116 3.92 -13.85 5.15
N ALA A 117 3.21 -12.96 4.46
CA ALA A 117 3.31 -12.82 3.01
C ALA A 117 4.72 -12.42 2.56
N ILE A 118 5.41 -11.56 3.31
CA ILE A 118 6.74 -11.03 2.95
C ILE A 118 7.87 -11.98 3.36
N ALA A 119 7.84 -12.51 4.57
CA ALA A 119 8.97 -13.23 5.17
C ALA A 119 8.67 -14.67 5.59
N GLY A 120 7.41 -15.09 5.52
CA GLY A 120 7.01 -16.47 5.81
C GLY A 120 7.45 -17.46 4.72
N GLU A 121 7.49 -18.74 5.08
CA GLU A 121 7.68 -19.82 4.11
C GLU A 121 6.44 -19.90 3.20
N PRO A 122 6.56 -19.86 1.86
CA PRO A 122 5.40 -19.95 0.97
C PRO A 122 4.59 -21.23 1.20
N ALA A 123 3.27 -21.11 1.28
CA ALA A 123 2.39 -22.27 1.54
C ALA A 123 2.41 -23.30 0.41
N ASN A 124 2.52 -22.86 -0.86
CA ASN A 124 2.69 -23.73 -2.03
C ASN A 124 1.71 -24.92 -2.08
N GLY A 125 0.44 -24.68 -1.74
CA GLY A 125 -0.60 -25.73 -1.72
C GLY A 125 -0.59 -26.62 -0.47
N ARG A 126 0.25 -26.35 0.51
CA ARG A 126 0.27 -27.08 1.79
C ARG A 126 -1.03 -26.87 2.57
N ASP A 127 -1.41 -27.89 3.32
CA ASP A 127 -2.67 -27.96 4.01
C ASP A 127 -2.80 -26.98 5.21
N ARG A 128 -3.99 -26.91 5.76
CA ARG A 128 -4.29 -26.03 6.92
C ARG A 128 -3.53 -26.45 8.19
N TYR A 129 -3.24 -27.74 8.36
CA TYR A 129 -2.48 -28.20 9.52
C TYR A 129 -1.05 -27.65 9.47
N TRP A 130 -0.39 -27.73 8.31
CA TRP A 130 0.92 -27.14 8.11
C TRP A 130 0.90 -25.64 8.36
N GLN A 131 -0.05 -24.91 7.76
CA GLN A 131 -0.21 -23.48 7.92
C GLN A 131 -0.43 -23.05 9.38
N SER A 132 -1.18 -23.84 10.16
CA SER A 132 -1.45 -23.56 11.59
C SER A 132 -0.21 -23.66 12.49
N LYS A 133 0.85 -24.33 12.05
CA LYS A 133 2.09 -24.57 12.81
C LYS A 133 3.26 -23.72 12.35
N ARG A 134 3.10 -23.01 11.22
CA ARG A 134 4.21 -22.24 10.66
C ARG A 134 4.21 -20.81 11.16
N MET A 135 5.36 -20.44 11.73
CA MET A 135 5.67 -19.09 12.17
C MET A 135 7.07 -18.74 11.67
N ILE A 136 7.33 -17.47 11.48
CA ILE A 136 8.68 -16.96 11.16
C ILE A 136 9.56 -17.22 12.38
N PRO A 137 10.74 -17.86 12.22
CA PRO A 137 11.68 -18.08 13.32
C PRO A 137 12.10 -16.78 14.01
N GLY A 138 12.34 -16.86 15.33
CA GLY A 138 12.64 -15.68 16.14
C GLY A 138 13.87 -14.89 15.68
N ASP A 139 14.88 -15.57 15.18
CA ASP A 139 16.12 -14.99 14.62
C ASP A 139 15.91 -14.22 13.30
N ARG A 140 14.76 -14.44 12.63
CA ARG A 140 14.38 -13.76 11.38
C ARG A 140 13.35 -12.65 11.57
N ILE A 141 12.80 -12.49 12.77
CA ILE A 141 11.73 -11.51 13.03
C ILE A 141 12.18 -10.07 12.77
N ASP A 142 13.39 -9.71 13.12
CA ASP A 142 13.91 -8.34 12.94
C ASP A 142 13.98 -7.98 11.46
N ASP A 143 14.46 -8.88 10.61
CA ASP A 143 14.46 -8.68 9.16
C ASP A 143 13.04 -8.64 8.60
N ALA A 144 12.17 -9.53 9.07
CA ALA A 144 10.77 -9.57 8.65
C ALA A 144 10.04 -8.26 8.94
N LEU A 145 10.17 -7.70 10.15
CA LEU A 145 9.55 -6.44 10.54
C LEU A 145 10.11 -5.25 9.75
N ARG A 146 11.43 -5.24 9.48
CA ARG A 146 12.04 -4.22 8.62
C ARG A 146 11.47 -4.24 7.21
N ARG A 147 11.31 -5.41 6.60
CA ARG A 147 10.69 -5.58 5.27
C ARG A 147 9.21 -5.17 5.25
N VAL A 148 8.48 -5.49 6.30
CA VAL A 148 7.08 -5.02 6.47
C VAL A 148 7.02 -3.50 6.55
N LEU A 149 7.94 -2.87 7.27
CA LEU A 149 8.01 -1.42 7.35
C LEU A 149 8.34 -0.78 6.01
N LEU A 150 9.23 -1.40 5.21
CA LEU A 150 9.53 -0.96 3.84
C LEU A 150 8.28 -1.00 2.95
N ALA A 151 7.49 -2.09 3.01
CA ALA A 151 6.21 -2.20 2.30
C ALA A 151 5.20 -1.13 2.74
N TYR A 152 5.09 -0.88 4.04
CA TYR A 152 4.20 0.18 4.53
C TYR A 152 4.68 1.58 4.15
N ALA A 153 6.00 1.85 4.17
CA ALA A 153 6.53 3.12 3.69
C ALA A 153 6.08 3.40 2.26
N MET A 154 6.13 2.38 1.40
CA MET A 154 5.63 2.44 0.03
C MET A 154 4.11 2.71 0.00
N LEU A 155 3.28 1.92 0.69
CA LEU A 155 1.82 2.08 0.70
C LEU A 155 1.35 3.42 1.30
N TYR A 156 2.11 4.00 2.24
CA TYR A 156 1.80 5.30 2.82
C TYR A 156 2.15 6.48 1.90
N THR A 157 3.06 6.29 0.96
CA THR A 157 3.55 7.36 0.09
C THR A 157 3.05 7.27 -1.36
N LEU A 158 2.57 6.11 -1.80
CA LEU A 158 1.86 5.95 -3.07
C LEU A 158 0.52 6.69 -3.08
N PRO A 159 -0.05 7.01 -4.28
CA PRO A 159 -1.42 7.48 -4.39
C PRO A 159 -2.42 6.54 -3.73
N GLY A 160 -3.53 7.06 -3.24
CA GLY A 160 -4.55 6.28 -2.50
C GLY A 160 -4.50 6.53 -0.99
N VAL A 161 -5.27 5.80 -0.22
CA VAL A 161 -5.44 5.96 1.23
C VAL A 161 -4.93 4.72 1.97
N PRO A 162 -3.89 4.84 2.81
CA PRO A 162 -3.35 3.68 3.52
C PRO A 162 -4.32 3.16 4.58
N CYS A 163 -4.45 1.84 4.64
CA CYS A 163 -5.23 1.09 5.60
C CYS A 163 -4.34 0.04 6.29
N VAL A 164 -4.31 0.04 7.60
CA VAL A 164 -3.60 -0.96 8.40
C VAL A 164 -4.61 -1.99 8.89
N TYR A 165 -4.41 -3.25 8.52
CA TYR A 165 -5.21 -4.34 9.05
C TYR A 165 -4.81 -4.59 10.51
N TYR A 166 -5.80 -4.76 11.39
CA TYR A 166 -5.54 -4.91 12.83
C TYR A 166 -4.49 -6.00 13.11
N GLY A 167 -3.55 -5.68 13.99
CA GLY A 167 -2.48 -6.60 14.37
C GLY A 167 -1.23 -6.53 13.48
N ASP A 168 -1.28 -5.93 12.29
CA ASP A 168 -0.08 -5.71 11.49
C ASP A 168 0.89 -4.76 12.20
N GLU A 169 0.36 -3.76 12.93
CA GLU A 169 1.14 -2.79 13.71
C GLU A 169 1.92 -3.41 14.88
N ILE A 170 1.60 -4.64 15.24
CA ILE A 170 2.31 -5.43 16.25
C ILE A 170 2.93 -6.72 15.67
N GLY A 171 3.02 -6.82 14.34
CA GLY A 171 3.66 -7.93 13.65
C GLY A 171 2.95 -9.27 13.79
N MET A 172 1.62 -9.29 13.95
CA MET A 172 0.86 -10.54 13.99
C MET A 172 1.08 -11.35 12.72
N GLN A 173 1.32 -12.65 12.88
CA GLN A 173 1.55 -13.60 11.80
C GLN A 173 0.30 -14.43 11.54
N GLY A 174 0.15 -14.93 10.33
CA GLY A 174 -0.94 -15.83 9.96
C GLY A 174 -1.01 -16.02 8.45
N TYR A 175 -1.18 -17.25 8.04
CA TYR A 175 -1.55 -17.61 6.67
C TYR A 175 -3.01 -17.22 6.40
N ARG A 176 -3.58 -17.62 5.25
CA ARG A 176 -4.96 -17.29 4.89
C ARG A 176 -5.97 -17.80 5.92
N ASP A 177 -7.21 -17.39 5.76
CA ASP A 177 -8.32 -17.76 6.63
C ASP A 177 -8.29 -19.27 7.03
N PRO A 178 -8.38 -19.57 8.35
CA PRO A 178 -8.73 -18.69 9.48
C PRO A 178 -7.52 -18.04 10.19
N PHE A 179 -6.28 -18.32 9.79
CA PHE A 179 -5.08 -17.97 10.55
C PHE A 179 -4.75 -16.49 10.57
N ASN A 180 -5.14 -15.75 9.52
CA ASN A 180 -5.03 -14.30 9.45
C ASN A 180 -6.04 -13.55 10.33
N ARG A 181 -7.07 -14.25 10.86
CA ARG A 181 -8.17 -13.67 11.66
C ARG A 181 -8.03 -13.94 13.16
N ALA A 182 -6.83 -14.24 13.65
CA ALA A 182 -6.57 -14.41 15.08
C ALA A 182 -6.98 -13.14 15.87
N TYR A 183 -7.39 -13.30 17.12
CA TYR A 183 -7.70 -12.19 18.00
C TYR A 183 -6.49 -11.27 18.19
N PHE A 184 -6.74 -9.96 18.35
CA PHE A 184 -5.70 -9.00 18.62
C PHE A 184 -5.02 -9.30 19.96
N ASP A 185 -3.68 -9.37 19.95
CA ASP A 185 -2.89 -9.58 21.17
C ASP A 185 -2.71 -8.26 21.94
N TRP A 186 -3.62 -8.00 22.87
CA TRP A 186 -3.59 -6.83 23.74
C TRP A 186 -2.38 -6.79 24.69
N ASN A 187 -1.73 -7.92 24.93
CA ASN A 187 -0.56 -8.04 25.80
C ASN A 187 0.75 -7.88 25.03
N SER A 188 0.71 -7.74 23.71
CA SER A 188 1.90 -7.56 22.90
C SER A 188 2.71 -6.34 23.34
N THR A 189 4.00 -6.53 23.55
CA THR A 189 4.97 -5.45 23.81
C THR A 189 5.68 -4.98 22.54
N GLU A 190 5.35 -5.55 21.39
CA GLU A 190 5.96 -5.19 20.10
C GLU A 190 5.63 -3.73 19.73
N ARG A 191 6.66 -2.95 19.41
CA ARG A 191 6.53 -1.52 19.08
C ARG A 191 7.26 -1.12 17.79
N ARG A 192 8.05 -2.05 17.22
CA ARG A 192 8.95 -1.76 16.08
C ARG A 192 8.21 -1.35 14.81
N LEU A 193 6.96 -1.77 14.63
CA LEU A 193 6.10 -1.27 13.54
C LEU A 193 5.20 -0.13 14.00
N ARG A 194 4.61 -0.21 15.19
CA ARG A 194 3.62 0.76 15.66
C ARG A 194 4.14 2.20 15.66
N VAL A 195 5.34 2.43 16.16
CA VAL A 195 5.91 3.79 16.21
C VAL A 195 6.22 4.32 14.81
N PRO A 196 6.96 3.59 13.94
CA PRO A 196 7.19 4.03 12.57
C PRO A 196 5.90 4.25 11.76
N LEU A 197 4.89 3.37 11.86
CA LEU A 197 3.61 3.55 11.18
C LEU A 197 2.88 4.81 11.64
N THR A 198 2.93 5.11 12.95
CA THR A 198 2.39 6.37 13.49
C THR A 198 3.12 7.58 12.88
N ASN A 199 4.42 7.48 12.71
CA ASN A 199 5.21 8.57 12.11
C ASN A 199 4.91 8.73 10.61
N LEU A 200 4.77 7.64 9.85
CA LEU A 200 4.33 7.68 8.46
C LEU A 200 2.93 8.31 8.32
N ALA A 201 2.01 7.97 9.22
CA ALA A 201 0.68 8.58 9.24
C ALA A 201 0.72 10.08 9.54
N ARG A 202 1.60 10.53 10.45
CA ARG A 202 1.80 11.95 10.73
C ARG A 202 2.40 12.68 9.55
N LEU A 203 3.46 12.12 8.95
CA LEU A 203 4.09 12.66 7.75
C LEU A 203 3.06 12.84 6.63
N ARG A 204 2.28 11.81 6.34
CA ARG A 204 1.25 11.87 5.31
C ARG A 204 0.22 12.98 5.55
N ARG A 205 -0.18 13.21 6.79
CA ARG A 205 -1.13 14.27 7.16
C ARG A 205 -0.54 15.68 7.11
N SER A 206 0.77 15.81 7.21
CA SER A 206 1.47 17.10 7.22
C SER A 206 2.05 17.52 5.87
N CYS A 207 1.98 16.66 4.85
CA CYS A 207 2.53 16.91 3.52
C CYS A 207 1.44 16.77 2.46
N ASP A 208 1.11 17.86 1.78
CA ASP A 208 0.06 17.90 0.76
C ASP A 208 0.41 17.10 -0.51
N ALA A 209 1.69 16.80 -0.72
CA ALA A 209 2.13 15.93 -1.81
C ALA A 209 1.48 14.53 -1.75
N PHE A 210 1.08 14.07 -0.54
CA PHE A 210 0.39 12.79 -0.35
C PHE A 210 -1.14 12.91 -0.41
N ASP A 211 -1.69 14.11 -0.47
CA ASP A 211 -3.13 14.38 -0.60
C ASP A 211 -3.46 14.83 -2.03
N GLY A 212 -3.65 13.86 -2.92
CA GLY A 212 -3.97 14.10 -4.32
C GLY A 212 -2.81 14.60 -5.18
N GLY A 213 -1.57 14.63 -4.69
CA GLY A 213 -0.39 15.00 -5.47
C GLY A 213 -0.13 14.02 -6.64
N SER A 214 0.57 14.49 -7.69
CA SER A 214 1.01 13.63 -8.79
C SER A 214 2.10 12.66 -8.35
N MET A 215 2.35 11.64 -9.16
CA MET A 215 3.44 10.69 -8.96
C MET A 215 4.35 10.69 -10.19
N GLU A 216 5.65 10.72 -9.96
CA GLU A 216 6.69 10.67 -10.97
C GLU A 216 7.68 9.57 -10.58
N LEU A 217 7.90 8.59 -11.46
CA LEU A 217 8.94 7.58 -11.27
C LEU A 217 10.29 8.18 -11.67
N VAL A 218 11.24 8.22 -10.73
CA VAL A 218 12.60 8.74 -10.95
C VAL A 218 13.54 7.61 -11.34
N GLU A 219 13.52 6.50 -10.61
CA GLU A 219 14.33 5.31 -10.88
C GLU A 219 13.58 4.06 -10.38
N ALA A 220 13.60 3.02 -11.20
CA ALA A 220 13.23 1.68 -10.78
C ALA A 220 14.22 0.70 -11.40
N SER A 221 15.18 0.23 -10.61
CA SER A 221 16.26 -0.61 -11.10
C SER A 221 16.79 -1.53 -10.00
N ALA A 222 16.90 -2.82 -10.31
CA ALA A 222 17.38 -3.84 -9.38
C ALA A 222 16.70 -3.73 -7.99
N ASP A 223 17.43 -3.20 -7.01
CA ASP A 223 17.00 -3.11 -5.61
C ASP A 223 16.43 -1.72 -5.24
N VAL A 224 16.37 -0.77 -6.18
CA VAL A 224 16.04 0.63 -5.89
C VAL A 224 14.75 1.04 -6.55
N LEU A 225 13.83 1.54 -5.75
CA LEU A 225 12.64 2.24 -6.22
C LEU A 225 12.68 3.69 -5.70
N HIS A 226 12.82 4.65 -6.60
CA HIS A 226 12.86 6.08 -6.30
C HIS A 226 11.77 6.79 -7.09
N TYR A 227 10.89 7.47 -6.39
CA TYR A 227 9.81 8.23 -7.00
C TYR A 227 9.56 9.54 -6.25
N ARG A 228 8.90 10.46 -6.92
CA ARG A 228 8.52 11.76 -6.40
C ARG A 228 6.99 11.87 -6.32
N ARG A 229 6.52 12.50 -5.27
CA ARG A 229 5.15 12.98 -5.14
C ARG A 229 5.17 14.49 -5.16
N VAL A 230 4.32 15.09 -6.01
CA VAL A 230 4.29 16.55 -6.18
C VAL A 230 2.91 17.07 -5.81
N GLY A 231 2.83 17.79 -4.71
CA GLY A 231 1.65 18.49 -4.25
C GLY A 231 1.63 19.94 -4.74
N LYS A 232 0.69 20.70 -4.25
CA LYS A 232 0.56 22.12 -4.57
C LYS A 232 1.64 22.97 -3.88
N GLU A 233 1.88 22.71 -2.61
CA GLU A 233 2.78 23.49 -1.76
C GLU A 233 4.09 22.74 -1.47
N GLN A 234 4.06 21.41 -1.45
CA GLN A 234 5.20 20.57 -1.10
C GLN A 234 5.42 19.46 -2.12
N SER A 235 6.67 19.03 -2.21
CA SER A 235 7.07 17.83 -2.93
C SER A 235 7.77 16.86 -1.99
N ALA A 236 7.63 15.58 -2.22
CA ALA A 236 8.31 14.53 -1.48
C ALA A 236 9.08 13.62 -2.44
N GLU A 237 10.34 13.32 -2.13
CA GLU A 237 11.10 12.26 -2.79
C GLU A 237 11.25 11.06 -1.86
N ILE A 238 10.92 9.89 -2.39
CA ILE A 238 10.88 8.62 -1.68
C ILE A 238 11.88 7.68 -2.33
N ILE A 239 12.87 7.24 -1.57
CA ILE A 239 13.88 6.29 -2.01
C ILE A 239 13.76 5.05 -1.15
N LEU A 240 13.50 3.92 -1.78
CA LEU A 240 13.33 2.61 -1.17
C LEU A 240 14.47 1.70 -1.66
N ASN A 241 15.05 0.94 -0.75
CA ASN A 241 16.13 0.00 -1.02
C ASN A 241 15.77 -1.37 -0.45
N ASN A 242 15.45 -2.34 -1.30
CA ASN A 242 15.17 -3.71 -0.87
C ASN A 242 16.40 -4.61 -0.86
N GLY A 243 17.55 -4.09 -1.32
CA GLY A 243 18.78 -4.82 -1.47
C GLY A 243 19.61 -4.94 -0.18
N PRO A 244 20.70 -5.74 -0.25
CA PRO A 244 21.57 -6.00 0.89
C PRO A 244 22.66 -4.95 1.12
N HIS A 245 22.80 -3.96 0.24
CA HIS A 245 23.86 -2.95 0.29
C HIS A 245 23.30 -1.56 0.54
N LEU A 246 24.11 -0.71 1.21
CA LEU A 246 23.84 0.72 1.31
C LEU A 246 23.89 1.34 -0.09
N ILE A 247 22.93 2.16 -0.40
CA ILE A 247 22.88 2.93 -1.65
C ILE A 247 22.97 4.42 -1.37
N VAL A 248 23.47 5.18 -2.37
CA VAL A 248 23.46 6.64 -2.36
C VAL A 248 22.71 7.13 -3.58
N ARG A 249 21.74 8.03 -3.38
CA ARG A 249 20.98 8.65 -4.47
C ARG A 249 20.87 10.14 -4.26
N THR A 250 20.66 10.86 -5.35
CA THR A 250 20.41 12.29 -5.28
C THR A 250 18.91 12.56 -5.18
N ALA A 251 18.49 13.25 -4.14
CA ALA A 251 17.12 13.71 -3.93
C ALA A 251 17.13 15.20 -3.61
N PHE A 252 16.33 16.00 -4.29
CA PHE A 252 16.34 17.46 -4.21
C PHE A 252 17.75 18.07 -4.30
N GLY A 253 18.57 17.52 -5.20
CA GLY A 253 19.97 17.98 -5.39
C GLY A 253 20.96 17.58 -4.30
N LYS A 254 20.57 16.79 -3.31
CA LYS A 254 21.40 16.36 -2.19
C LYS A 254 21.65 14.85 -2.23
N GLN A 255 22.89 14.45 -1.96
CA GLN A 255 23.21 13.04 -1.80
C GLN A 255 22.59 12.48 -0.51
N THR A 256 21.87 11.39 -0.67
CA THR A 256 21.10 10.74 0.39
C THR A 256 21.45 9.27 0.45
N GLU A 257 21.86 8.83 1.62
CA GLU A 257 22.16 7.42 1.91
C GLU A 257 20.89 6.69 2.32
N VAL A 258 20.68 5.48 1.81
CA VAL A 258 19.59 4.58 2.20
C VAL A 258 20.17 3.22 2.57
N ASN A 259 19.93 2.81 3.79
CA ASN A 259 20.41 1.56 4.36
C ASN A 259 19.80 0.32 3.65
N PRO A 260 20.45 -0.84 3.76
CA PRO A 260 19.90 -2.11 3.27
C PRO A 260 18.51 -2.40 3.86
N GLY A 261 17.56 -2.75 2.99
CA GLY A 261 16.18 -3.01 3.38
C GLY A 261 15.48 -1.81 4.03
N GLY A 262 15.92 -0.60 3.74
CA GLY A 262 15.45 0.65 4.33
C GLY A 262 14.85 1.62 3.33
N PHE A 263 14.49 2.80 3.82
CA PHE A 263 13.95 3.87 3.00
C PHE A 263 14.32 5.25 3.57
N THR A 264 14.22 6.25 2.70
CA THR A 264 14.31 7.66 3.08
C THR A 264 13.20 8.43 2.38
N ILE A 265 12.54 9.31 3.11
CA ILE A 265 11.52 10.23 2.61
C ILE A 265 12.00 11.64 2.91
N LEU A 266 12.14 12.45 1.88
CA LEU A 266 12.50 13.86 1.97
C LEU A 266 11.32 14.69 1.53
N VAL A 267 11.07 15.80 2.19
CA VAL A 267 10.02 16.75 1.84
C VAL A 267 10.62 18.14 1.69
N GLU A 268 10.29 18.83 0.62
CA GLU A 268 10.64 20.24 0.40
C GLU A 268 9.39 21.05 0.05
N ASP A 269 9.37 22.31 0.47
CA ASP A 269 8.37 23.26 0.02
C ASP A 269 8.67 23.67 -1.42
N ASN A 270 7.64 23.74 -2.26
CA ASN A 270 7.76 24.11 -3.67
C ASN A 270 8.16 25.59 -3.86
N GLN A 271 8.03 26.41 -2.80
CA GLN A 271 8.56 27.76 -2.72
C GLN A 271 9.71 27.80 -1.71
N PRO A 272 10.84 28.46 -2.03
CA PRO A 272 12.08 28.33 -1.27
C PRO A 272 12.03 29.11 0.05
N GLN A 273 11.48 28.53 1.12
CA GLN A 273 11.64 29.12 2.45
C GLN A 273 11.97 28.12 3.56
N HIS A 274 11.72 26.83 3.49
CA HIS A 274 12.14 25.89 4.53
C HIS A 274 12.36 24.45 4.01
N VAL A 275 13.51 23.88 4.38
CA VAL A 275 13.83 22.46 4.15
C VAL A 275 13.59 21.69 5.44
N GLY A 276 12.57 20.85 5.49
CA GLY A 276 12.33 19.91 6.58
C GLY A 276 12.89 18.52 6.24
N TYR A 277 13.65 17.91 7.16
CA TYR A 277 14.19 16.56 6.98
C TYR A 277 13.49 15.58 7.92
N PHE A 278 12.95 14.49 7.36
CA PHE A 278 12.55 13.30 8.11
C PHE A 278 13.42 12.13 7.66
N LYS A 279 14.33 11.71 8.52
CA LYS A 279 15.19 10.55 8.27
C LYS A 279 14.77 9.44 9.24
N TYR A 280 14.38 8.27 8.70
CA TYR A 280 14.10 7.08 9.50
C TYR A 280 15.22 6.06 9.26
N TYR A 281 15.82 5.62 10.35
CA TYR A 281 16.88 4.60 10.38
C TYR A 281 16.31 3.23 10.67
#